data_f18121d55ad953b8f542418cac5c2b9d
#
_entry.id   f18121d55ad953b8f542418cac5c2b9d
#
_cell.length_a   1.000
_cell.length_b   1.000
_cell.length_c   1.000
_cell.angle_alpha   90.00
_cell.angle_beta   90.00
_cell.angle_gamma   90.00
#
_symmetry.space_group_name_H-M   'P 1'
#
loop_
_entity.id
_entity.type
_entity.pdbx_description
1 polymer ?
#
loop_
_entity_poly.entity_id
_entity_poly.type
_entity_poly.pdbx_seq_one_letter_code
_entity_poly.pdbx_strand_id
1 'polypeptide(L)'
;SHSQKHSMFYYKGIPIENHKKFLNTEIYRTAVSMDILLRKLLRPRLTVLDGKYEVLTPSPDFNTVFLAFHSAQHYALGFAMHHLCDWACLLKKQGLKIPEGVTDERFLNMIYALTHLCNRYLGTEVLVMKGGEELAENLLKEMLHPTYNINVPATGKWGILVYKLKRMLHIHRLCDSVMRVSLVKWLWISVIQHVRFPQSIFRRTVS
;
A
#
# COMPACT_ATOMS: atom_id res chain seq x y z
N SER A 1 -6.76 -16.41 -13.44
CA SER A 1 -6.11 -15.16 -13.91
C SER A 1 -4.66 -15.21 -13.46
N HIS A 2 -3.73 -15.33 -14.41
CA HIS A 2 -2.30 -15.28 -14.08
C HIS A 2 -1.89 -13.81 -13.97
N SER A 3 -1.98 -13.25 -12.78
CA SER A 3 -1.26 -12.02 -12.44
C SER A 3 0.23 -12.39 -12.31
N GLN A 4 1.14 -11.55 -12.82
CA GLN A 4 2.59 -11.77 -12.64
C GLN A 4 3.01 -11.70 -11.16
N LYS A 5 2.16 -11.15 -10.30
CA LYS A 5 2.42 -10.88 -8.89
C LYS A 5 2.04 -12.05 -7.97
N HIS A 6 0.93 -12.71 -8.21
CA HIS A 6 0.42 -13.77 -7.34
C HIS A 6 -0.29 -14.86 -8.15
N SER A 7 -0.34 -16.06 -7.61
CA SER A 7 -1.21 -17.15 -8.03
C SER A 7 -2.27 -17.38 -6.96
N MET A 8 -3.49 -17.66 -7.38
CA MET A 8 -4.61 -17.95 -6.49
C MET A 8 -4.99 -19.41 -6.62
N PHE A 9 -5.20 -20.09 -5.50
CA PHE A 9 -5.77 -21.43 -5.43
C PHE A 9 -6.80 -21.50 -4.29
N TYR A 10 -7.62 -22.53 -4.30
CA TYR A 10 -8.65 -22.72 -3.27
C TYR A 10 -8.31 -23.94 -2.42
N TYR A 11 -8.37 -23.77 -1.10
CA TYR A 11 -8.28 -24.85 -0.14
C TYR A 11 -9.54 -24.89 0.71
N LYS A 12 -10.31 -25.98 0.64
CA LYS A 12 -11.61 -26.13 1.33
C LYS A 12 -12.56 -24.94 1.10
N GLY A 13 -12.63 -24.41 -0.13
CA GLY A 13 -13.45 -23.26 -0.48
C GLY A 13 -12.89 -21.89 -0.09
N ILE A 14 -11.77 -21.82 0.62
CA ILE A 14 -11.10 -20.59 1.03
C ILE A 14 -10.10 -20.19 -0.07
N PRO A 15 -10.18 -18.97 -0.63
CA PRO A 15 -9.18 -18.49 -1.58
C PRO A 15 -7.85 -18.22 -0.86
N ILE A 16 -6.77 -18.76 -1.41
CA ILE A 16 -5.41 -18.53 -0.91
C ILE A 16 -4.61 -17.89 -2.03
N GLU A 17 -4.04 -16.72 -1.74
CA GLU A 17 -3.13 -16.01 -2.63
C GLU A 17 -1.67 -16.33 -2.28
N ASN A 18 -0.94 -16.85 -3.26
CA ASN A 18 0.50 -17.09 -3.13
C ASN A 18 1.26 -16.01 -3.89
N HIS A 19 1.93 -15.13 -3.17
CA HIS A 19 2.69 -14.01 -3.72
C HIS A 19 4.11 -14.44 -4.11
N LYS A 20 4.46 -14.24 -5.40
CA LYS A 20 5.82 -14.47 -5.92
C LYS A 20 6.77 -13.33 -5.54
N LYS A 21 6.22 -12.12 -5.35
CA LYS A 21 6.93 -10.90 -4.94
C LYS A 21 6.16 -10.26 -3.79
N PHE A 22 6.86 -9.74 -2.81
CA PHE A 22 6.24 -9.02 -1.71
C PHE A 22 5.62 -7.70 -2.16
N LEU A 23 6.27 -7.03 -3.13
CA LEU A 23 5.91 -5.68 -3.55
C LEU A 23 5.68 -5.61 -5.07
N ASN A 24 4.93 -4.58 -5.50
CA ASN A 24 4.77 -4.27 -6.92
C ASN A 24 6.01 -3.51 -7.44
N THR A 25 7.01 -4.25 -7.88
CA THR A 25 8.28 -3.71 -8.38
C THR A 25 8.20 -3.10 -9.79
N GLU A 26 7.06 -3.20 -10.46
CA GLU A 26 6.90 -2.71 -11.82
C GLU A 26 6.67 -1.20 -11.88
N ILE A 27 5.93 -0.65 -10.91
CA ILE A 27 5.49 0.74 -10.89
C ILE A 27 6.37 1.61 -9.99
N TYR A 28 6.68 1.11 -8.80
CA TYR A 28 7.36 1.89 -7.76
C TYR A 28 8.88 1.74 -7.84
N ARG A 29 9.60 2.87 -7.91
CA ARG A 29 11.07 2.85 -7.96
C ARG A 29 11.69 2.30 -6.68
N THR A 30 11.12 2.65 -5.55
CA THR A 30 11.55 2.17 -4.22
C THR A 30 11.21 0.71 -3.97
N ALA A 31 10.25 0.13 -4.71
CA ALA A 31 9.81 -1.24 -4.46
C ALA A 31 10.91 -2.28 -4.74
N VAL A 32 11.82 -2.02 -5.66
CA VAL A 32 12.89 -2.97 -5.98
C VAL A 32 13.85 -3.11 -4.79
N SER A 33 14.34 -1.99 -4.26
CA SER A 33 15.22 -1.99 -3.08
C SER A 33 14.51 -2.52 -1.84
N MET A 34 13.22 -2.19 -1.67
CA MET A 34 12.42 -2.67 -0.56
C MET A 34 12.09 -4.17 -0.66
N ASP A 35 11.84 -4.73 -1.86
CA ASP A 35 11.66 -6.18 -2.02
C ASP A 35 12.96 -6.95 -1.68
N ILE A 36 14.12 -6.40 -2.07
CA ILE A 36 15.42 -6.96 -1.69
C ILE A 36 15.61 -6.90 -0.17
N LEU A 37 15.27 -5.76 0.47
CA LEU A 37 15.34 -5.60 1.92
C LEU A 37 14.40 -6.58 2.62
N LEU A 38 13.15 -6.71 2.17
CA LEU A 38 12.19 -7.65 2.72
C LEU A 38 12.69 -9.09 2.66
N ARG A 39 13.33 -9.51 1.56
CA ARG A 39 13.94 -10.85 1.45
C ARG A 39 15.05 -11.06 2.47
N LYS A 40 15.86 -10.04 2.76
CA LYS A 40 16.89 -10.10 3.82
C LYS A 40 16.29 -10.14 5.23
N LEU A 41 15.19 -9.42 5.44
CA LEU A 41 14.49 -9.37 6.72
C LEU A 41 13.57 -10.58 6.96
N LEU A 42 13.28 -11.36 5.93
CA LEU A 42 12.48 -12.58 6.05
C LEU A 42 13.26 -13.64 6.84
N ARG A 43 13.16 -13.57 8.15
CA ARG A 43 13.69 -14.56 9.10
C ARG A 43 12.50 -15.19 9.79
N PRO A 44 12.04 -16.37 9.33
CA PRO A 44 10.88 -17.02 9.92
C PRO A 44 11.13 -17.34 11.41
N ARG A 45 10.11 -17.12 12.21
CA ARG A 45 10.10 -17.46 13.65
C ARG A 45 8.96 -18.41 13.91
N LEU A 46 9.22 -19.42 14.72
CA LEU A 46 8.17 -20.29 15.21
C LEU A 46 7.30 -19.50 16.19
N THR A 47 6.01 -19.48 15.95
CA THR A 47 5.02 -18.77 16.78
C THR A 47 3.90 -19.75 17.10
N VAL A 48 3.51 -19.81 18.37
CA VAL A 48 2.38 -20.63 18.80
C VAL A 48 1.12 -19.79 18.73
N LEU A 49 0.15 -20.20 17.91
CA LEU A 49 -1.17 -19.60 17.82
C LEU A 49 -2.15 -20.37 18.71
N ASP A 50 -2.98 -19.66 19.47
CA ASP A 50 -3.98 -20.19 20.40
C ASP A 50 -3.43 -21.26 21.37
N GLY A 51 -2.14 -21.15 21.73
CA GLY A 51 -1.48 -22.11 22.60
C GLY A 51 -1.35 -23.54 22.04
N LYS A 52 -1.69 -23.73 20.75
CA LYS A 52 -1.85 -25.10 20.17
C LYS A 52 -1.14 -25.30 18.84
N TYR A 53 -1.14 -24.29 17.98
CA TYR A 53 -0.65 -24.45 16.61
C TYR A 53 0.69 -23.76 16.43
N GLU A 54 1.71 -24.50 16.06
CA GLU A 54 3.02 -23.97 15.68
C GLU A 54 3.02 -23.51 14.21
N VAL A 55 3.29 -22.24 13.97
CA VAL A 55 3.34 -21.67 12.63
C VAL A 55 4.61 -20.84 12.47
N LEU A 56 5.16 -20.82 11.25
CA LEU A 56 6.25 -19.92 10.90
C LEU A 56 5.68 -18.54 10.54
N THR A 57 6.08 -17.53 11.30
CA THR A 57 5.71 -16.13 11.06
C THR A 57 6.93 -15.31 10.64
N PRO A 58 6.74 -14.24 9.84
CA PRO A 58 7.81 -13.32 9.51
C PRO A 58 8.39 -12.63 10.74
N SER A 59 9.63 -12.13 10.62
CA SER A 59 10.26 -11.34 11.68
C SER A 59 9.50 -10.02 11.92
N PRO A 60 9.61 -9.41 13.12
CA PRO A 60 9.07 -8.09 13.40
C PRO A 60 9.53 -7.01 12.43
N ASP A 61 10.81 -7.02 12.07
CA ASP A 61 11.41 -6.07 11.13
C ASP A 61 10.81 -6.19 9.72
N PHE A 62 10.59 -7.43 9.25
CA PHE A 62 9.87 -7.69 8.01
C PHE A 62 8.46 -7.08 8.05
N ASN A 63 7.72 -7.33 9.13
CA ASN A 63 6.35 -6.83 9.28
C ASN A 63 6.29 -5.30 9.28
N THR A 64 7.25 -4.63 9.91
CA THR A 64 7.33 -3.16 9.90
C THR A 64 7.43 -2.62 8.47
N VAL A 65 8.40 -3.12 7.69
CA VAL A 65 8.59 -2.67 6.29
C VAL A 65 7.42 -3.06 5.41
N PHE A 66 6.94 -4.30 5.54
CA PHE A 66 5.85 -4.83 4.71
C PHE A 66 4.54 -4.07 4.92
N LEU A 67 4.10 -3.89 6.17
CA LEU A 67 2.83 -3.21 6.48
C LEU A 67 2.88 -1.73 6.11
N ALA A 68 3.99 -1.04 6.37
CA ALA A 68 4.14 0.35 5.97
C ALA A 68 4.10 0.50 4.44
N PHE A 69 4.79 -0.38 3.70
CA PHE A 69 4.79 -0.34 2.24
C PHE A 69 3.43 -0.73 1.66
N HIS A 70 2.77 -1.71 2.24
CA HIS A 70 1.42 -2.11 1.86
C HIS A 70 0.44 -0.94 2.03
N SER A 71 0.48 -0.26 3.18
CA SER A 71 -0.31 0.94 3.45
C SER A 71 -0.01 2.06 2.45
N ALA A 72 1.27 2.29 2.12
CA ALA A 72 1.68 3.28 1.13
C ALA A 72 1.15 2.96 -0.28
N GLN A 73 1.12 1.69 -0.69
CA GLN A 73 0.51 1.27 -1.96
C GLN A 73 -0.99 1.57 -2.00
N HIS A 74 -1.67 1.44 -0.87
CA HIS A 74 -3.11 1.70 -0.76
C HIS A 74 -3.45 3.17 -0.56
N TYR A 75 -2.50 4.04 -0.27
CA TYR A 75 -2.76 5.46 0.01
C TYR A 75 -3.65 6.13 -1.03
N ALA A 76 -3.38 5.88 -2.30
CA ALA A 76 -4.17 6.46 -3.38
C ALA A 76 -5.23 5.53 -3.99
N LEU A 77 -5.25 4.26 -3.58
CA LEU A 77 -6.07 3.21 -4.20
C LEU A 77 -7.13 2.63 -3.26
N GLY A 78 -7.27 3.17 -2.07
CA GLY A 78 -8.23 2.70 -1.08
C GLY A 78 -7.59 2.43 0.28
N PHE A 79 -6.84 3.40 0.79
CA PHE A 79 -6.37 3.37 2.18
C PHE A 79 -7.58 3.37 3.11
N ALA A 80 -7.65 2.42 4.02
CA ALA A 80 -8.80 2.19 4.86
C ALA A 80 -8.39 1.89 6.31
N MET A 81 -9.35 1.94 7.23
CA MET A 81 -9.15 1.76 8.67
C MET A 81 -8.37 0.48 9.02
N HIS A 82 -8.58 -0.64 8.30
CA HIS A 82 -7.87 -1.88 8.60
C HIS A 82 -6.34 -1.75 8.47
N HIS A 83 -5.82 -0.91 7.54
CA HIS A 83 -4.38 -0.66 7.46
C HIS A 83 -3.84 0.03 8.72
N LEU A 84 -4.64 0.94 9.32
CA LEU A 84 -4.28 1.54 10.60
C LEU A 84 -4.38 0.54 11.75
N CYS A 85 -5.39 -0.32 11.75
CA CYS A 85 -5.53 -1.37 12.75
C CYS A 85 -4.35 -2.36 12.71
N ASP A 86 -3.93 -2.78 11.53
CA ASP A 86 -2.76 -3.65 11.35
C ASP A 86 -1.49 -2.98 11.88
N TRP A 87 -1.32 -1.68 11.58
CA TRP A 87 -0.19 -0.90 12.07
C TRP A 87 -0.25 -0.73 13.60
N ALA A 88 -1.41 -0.42 14.18
CA ALA A 88 -1.59 -0.30 15.62
C ALA A 88 -1.30 -1.62 16.35
N CYS A 89 -1.73 -2.75 15.80
CA CYS A 89 -1.42 -4.07 16.36
C CYS A 89 0.09 -4.33 16.36
N LEU A 90 0.79 -3.97 15.29
CA LEU A 90 2.24 -4.07 15.23
C LEU A 90 2.89 -3.19 16.29
N LEU A 91 2.50 -1.91 16.42
CA LEU A 91 3.04 -0.98 17.40
C LEU A 91 2.82 -1.44 18.84
N LYS A 92 1.63 -1.94 19.16
CA LYS A 92 1.31 -2.48 20.50
C LYS A 92 2.15 -3.71 20.84
N LYS A 93 2.48 -4.53 19.84
CA LYS A 93 3.24 -5.77 20.06
C LYS A 93 4.73 -5.55 20.23
N GLN A 94 5.33 -4.60 19.51
CA GLN A 94 6.79 -4.46 19.43
C GLN A 94 7.32 -3.02 19.54
N GLY A 95 6.44 -2.02 19.63
CA GLY A 95 6.80 -0.61 19.48
C GLY A 95 7.20 -0.24 18.06
N LEU A 96 7.64 0.99 17.86
CA LEU A 96 8.18 1.43 16.57
C LEU A 96 9.66 1.07 16.49
N LYS A 97 9.99 0.13 15.64
CA LYS A 97 11.37 -0.22 15.29
C LYS A 97 11.54 -0.09 13.79
N ILE A 98 12.39 0.84 13.37
CA ILE A 98 12.73 1.02 11.96
C ILE A 98 13.95 0.16 11.67
N PRO A 99 13.83 -0.86 10.79
CA PRO A 99 14.94 -1.73 10.46
C PRO A 99 16.10 -0.99 9.78
N GLU A 100 17.30 -1.43 10.04
CA GLU A 100 18.49 -0.96 9.33
C GLU A 100 18.33 -1.20 7.82
N GLY A 101 18.68 -0.20 7.01
CA GLY A 101 18.51 -0.22 5.54
C GLY A 101 17.24 0.48 5.04
N VAL A 102 16.33 0.92 5.91
CA VAL A 102 15.23 1.83 5.56
C VAL A 102 15.74 3.26 5.59
N THR A 103 16.15 3.78 4.43
CA THR A 103 16.80 5.11 4.29
C THR A 103 16.02 6.10 3.44
N ASP A 104 14.96 5.68 2.75
CA ASP A 104 14.15 6.57 1.93
C ASP A 104 13.28 7.47 2.82
N GLU A 105 13.56 8.79 2.79
CA GLU A 105 12.88 9.78 3.65
C GLU A 105 11.37 9.83 3.44
N ARG A 106 10.88 9.63 2.20
CA ARG A 106 9.43 9.61 1.92
C ARG A 106 8.77 8.40 2.57
N PHE A 107 9.46 7.28 2.53
CA PHE A 107 8.98 6.05 3.16
C PHE A 107 9.03 6.14 4.69
N LEU A 108 10.08 6.73 5.26
CA LEU A 108 10.17 7.04 6.70
C LEU A 108 9.03 7.97 7.13
N ASN A 109 8.75 9.00 6.34
CA ASN A 109 7.65 9.92 6.58
C ASN A 109 6.29 9.21 6.61
N MET A 110 6.10 8.18 5.75
CA MET A 110 4.91 7.33 5.78
C MET A 110 4.80 6.51 7.07
N ILE A 111 5.91 5.93 7.54
CA ILE A 111 5.96 5.20 8.83
C ILE A 111 5.56 6.12 9.99
N TYR A 112 6.09 7.34 10.02
CA TYR A 112 5.75 8.31 11.06
C TYR A 112 4.30 8.76 10.97
N ALA A 113 3.78 9.02 9.75
CA ALA A 113 2.39 9.39 9.53
C ALA A 113 1.40 8.33 10.03
N LEU A 114 1.64 7.04 9.72
CA LEU A 114 0.84 5.94 10.23
C LEU A 114 0.87 5.88 11.76
N THR A 115 2.06 6.10 12.36
CA THR A 115 2.22 6.05 13.82
C THR A 115 1.51 7.23 14.49
N HIS A 116 1.56 8.44 13.90
CA HIS A 116 0.80 9.60 14.40
C HIS A 116 -0.71 9.33 14.39
N LEU A 117 -1.24 8.76 13.31
CA LEU A 117 -2.66 8.40 13.25
C LEU A 117 -3.04 7.35 14.29
N CYS A 118 -2.20 6.33 14.48
CA CYS A 118 -2.45 5.31 15.50
C CYS A 118 -2.37 5.87 16.92
N ASN A 119 -1.43 6.76 17.23
CA ASN A 119 -1.35 7.42 18.51
C ASN A 119 -2.60 8.26 18.78
N ARG A 120 -3.03 9.06 17.80
CA ARG A 120 -4.17 9.98 17.95
C ARG A 120 -5.52 9.25 18.07
N TYR A 121 -5.73 8.20 17.31
CA TYR A 121 -7.06 7.59 17.17
C TYR A 121 -7.17 6.17 17.73
N LEU A 122 -6.05 5.45 17.91
CA LEU A 122 -6.05 4.05 18.35
C LEU A 122 -5.28 3.82 19.65
N GLY A 123 -4.81 4.89 20.29
CA GLY A 123 -4.19 4.85 21.63
C GLY A 123 -2.94 3.96 21.69
N THR A 124 -2.01 4.12 20.74
CA THR A 124 -0.77 3.33 20.77
C THR A 124 0.34 3.93 21.60
N GLU A 125 0.34 5.25 21.83
CA GLU A 125 1.27 6.00 22.70
C GLU A 125 2.76 5.73 22.44
N VAL A 126 3.12 5.56 21.15
CA VAL A 126 4.49 5.25 20.73
C VAL A 126 5.23 6.55 20.41
N LEU A 127 6.46 6.68 20.89
CA LEU A 127 7.29 7.85 20.58
C LEU A 127 7.59 7.91 19.09
N VAL A 128 7.29 9.05 18.47
CA VAL A 128 7.56 9.32 17.05
C VAL A 128 8.65 10.37 16.94
N MET A 129 9.61 10.15 16.07
CA MET A 129 10.57 11.18 15.68
C MET A 129 9.85 12.30 14.91
N LYS A 130 10.49 13.45 14.77
CA LYS A 130 9.93 14.59 14.04
C LYS A 130 9.64 14.24 12.57
N GLY A 131 8.45 14.54 12.10
CA GLY A 131 7.97 14.34 10.74
C GLY A 131 6.70 13.50 10.66
N GLY A 132 6.09 13.45 9.50
CA GLY A 132 4.89 12.64 9.22
C GLY A 132 3.55 13.31 9.52
N GLU A 133 3.51 14.44 10.23
CA GLU A 133 2.25 15.07 10.67
C GLU A 133 1.39 15.53 9.50
N GLU A 134 1.98 16.24 8.54
CA GLU A 134 1.25 16.71 7.34
C GLU A 134 0.75 15.53 6.50
N LEU A 135 1.57 14.50 6.34
CA LEU A 135 1.17 13.30 5.61
C LEU A 135 0.07 12.55 6.37
N ALA A 136 0.08 12.52 7.70
CA ALA A 136 -0.97 11.93 8.52
C ALA A 136 -2.33 12.61 8.28
N GLU A 137 -2.37 13.94 8.26
CA GLU A 137 -3.62 14.67 7.95
C GLU A 137 -4.11 14.39 6.52
N ASN A 138 -3.20 14.32 5.55
CA ASN A 138 -3.55 13.99 4.17
C ASN A 138 -4.05 12.54 4.03
N LEU A 139 -3.43 11.57 4.71
CA LEU A 139 -3.90 10.17 4.78
C LEU A 139 -5.30 10.07 5.36
N LEU A 140 -5.54 10.75 6.48
CA LEU A 140 -6.85 10.78 7.13
C LEU A 140 -7.92 11.37 6.22
N LYS A 141 -7.60 12.49 5.56
CA LYS A 141 -8.51 13.15 4.61
C LYS A 141 -8.88 12.24 3.45
N GLU A 142 -7.90 11.59 2.80
CA GLU A 142 -8.17 10.68 1.68
C GLU A 142 -8.91 9.41 2.13
N MET A 143 -8.69 8.93 3.36
CA MET A 143 -9.43 7.80 3.92
C MET A 143 -10.90 8.12 4.17
N LEU A 144 -11.19 9.29 4.75
CA LEU A 144 -12.55 9.68 5.12
C LEU A 144 -13.31 10.32 3.95
N HIS A 145 -12.63 11.10 3.12
CA HIS A 145 -13.19 11.88 2.03
C HIS A 145 -12.30 11.77 0.78
N PRO A 146 -12.31 10.62 0.08
CA PRO A 146 -11.46 10.43 -1.10
C PRO A 146 -11.79 11.47 -2.17
N THR A 147 -10.76 12.14 -2.68
CA THR A 147 -10.89 13.19 -3.70
C THR A 147 -11.53 12.68 -4.99
N TYR A 148 -11.29 11.41 -5.32
CA TYR A 148 -11.87 10.76 -6.50
C TYR A 148 -12.51 9.42 -6.15
N ASN A 149 -13.79 9.30 -6.43
CA ASN A 149 -14.52 8.05 -6.28
C ASN A 149 -14.13 7.01 -7.34
N ILE A 150 -14.38 5.73 -7.03
CA ILE A 150 -14.26 4.61 -7.98
C ILE A 150 -15.27 4.77 -9.12
N ASN A 151 -16.46 5.28 -8.81
CA ASN A 151 -17.51 5.50 -9.80
C ASN A 151 -17.34 6.85 -10.48
N VAL A 152 -17.19 6.82 -11.80
CA VAL A 152 -17.11 8.04 -12.63
C VAL A 152 -18.50 8.69 -12.68
N PRO A 153 -18.62 10.01 -12.46
CA PRO A 153 -19.89 10.73 -12.60
C PRO A 153 -20.55 10.49 -13.97
N ALA A 154 -21.87 10.56 -14.01
CA ALA A 154 -22.66 10.39 -15.24
C ALA A 154 -22.44 11.58 -16.18
N THR A 155 -21.38 11.54 -16.97
CA THR A 155 -20.98 12.55 -17.95
C THR A 155 -20.77 11.87 -19.32
N GLY A 156 -20.81 12.65 -20.41
CA GLY A 156 -20.51 12.13 -21.75
C GLY A 156 -19.07 11.57 -21.85
N LYS A 157 -18.76 10.93 -22.98
CA LYS A 157 -17.45 10.26 -23.20
C LYS A 157 -16.22 11.15 -22.86
N TRP A 158 -16.28 12.43 -23.23
CA TRP A 158 -15.23 13.40 -22.90
C TRP A 158 -15.11 13.65 -21.40
N GLY A 159 -16.22 13.77 -20.69
CA GLY A 159 -16.23 13.94 -19.24
C GLY A 159 -15.61 12.74 -18.51
N ILE A 160 -15.91 11.52 -18.98
CA ILE A 160 -15.28 10.28 -18.46
C ILE A 160 -13.76 10.32 -18.66
N LEU A 161 -13.29 10.69 -19.84
CA LEU A 161 -11.85 10.75 -20.15
C LEU A 161 -11.13 11.78 -19.29
N VAL A 162 -11.69 13.00 -19.18
CA VAL A 162 -11.13 14.08 -18.36
C VAL A 162 -11.11 13.68 -16.87
N TYR A 163 -12.18 13.07 -16.38
CA TYR A 163 -12.23 12.58 -14.99
C TYR A 163 -11.13 11.53 -14.72
N LYS A 164 -10.99 10.54 -15.60
CA LYS A 164 -9.97 9.50 -15.48
C LYS A 164 -8.55 10.07 -15.52
N LEU A 165 -8.29 11.03 -16.39
CA LEU A 165 -6.99 11.69 -16.47
C LEU A 165 -6.68 12.47 -15.19
N LYS A 166 -7.62 13.27 -14.70
CA LYS A 166 -7.45 14.01 -13.43
C LYS A 166 -7.24 13.06 -12.26
N ARG A 167 -8.05 11.99 -12.16
CA ARG A 167 -7.89 10.95 -11.14
C ARG A 167 -6.51 10.28 -11.23
N MET A 168 -6.07 9.92 -12.42
CA MET A 168 -4.76 9.31 -12.65
C MET A 168 -3.61 10.22 -12.18
N LEU A 169 -3.65 11.51 -12.50
CA LEU A 169 -2.65 12.48 -12.05
C LEU A 169 -2.68 12.66 -10.53
N HIS A 170 -3.86 12.69 -9.92
CA HIS A 170 -4.02 12.77 -8.47
C HIS A 170 -3.41 11.52 -7.78
N ILE A 171 -3.79 10.33 -8.23
CA ILE A 171 -3.24 9.06 -7.73
C ILE A 171 -1.71 9.04 -7.86
N HIS A 172 -1.18 9.46 -9.02
CA HIS A 172 0.26 9.55 -9.22
C HIS A 172 0.93 10.44 -8.18
N ARG A 173 0.38 11.64 -7.90
CA ARG A 173 0.93 12.57 -6.89
C ARG A 173 0.94 11.94 -5.50
N LEU A 174 -0.16 11.30 -5.09
CA LEU A 174 -0.24 10.62 -3.80
C LEU A 174 0.79 9.49 -3.69
N CYS A 175 0.89 8.64 -4.70
CA CYS A 175 1.88 7.56 -4.71
C CYS A 175 3.32 8.10 -4.75
N ASP A 176 3.60 9.14 -5.53
CA ASP A 176 4.95 9.73 -5.63
C ASP A 176 5.38 10.38 -4.31
N SER A 177 4.45 10.94 -3.53
CA SER A 177 4.74 11.54 -2.23
C SER A 177 5.29 10.55 -1.21
N VAL A 178 4.99 9.25 -1.34
CA VAL A 178 5.38 8.20 -0.39
C VAL A 178 6.34 7.15 -0.95
N MET A 179 6.39 6.94 -2.29
CA MET A 179 7.10 5.78 -2.88
C MET A 179 7.89 6.07 -4.15
N ARG A 180 8.09 7.31 -4.55
CA ARG A 180 8.80 7.66 -5.79
C ARG A 180 8.31 6.88 -7.02
N VAL A 181 7.31 7.39 -7.70
CA VAL A 181 6.71 6.77 -8.87
C VAL A 181 7.17 7.46 -10.16
N SER A 182 7.55 6.69 -11.17
CA SER A 182 7.85 7.24 -12.50
C SER A 182 6.55 7.50 -13.27
N LEU A 183 6.21 8.77 -13.48
CA LEU A 183 5.03 9.16 -14.28
C LEU A 183 5.08 8.56 -15.69
N VAL A 184 6.24 8.61 -16.35
CA VAL A 184 6.40 8.05 -17.72
C VAL A 184 6.11 6.56 -17.73
N LYS A 185 6.66 5.80 -16.79
CA LYS A 185 6.45 4.35 -16.69
C LYS A 185 4.99 4.03 -16.40
N TRP A 186 4.35 4.80 -15.52
CA TRP A 186 2.94 4.63 -15.20
C TRP A 186 2.04 4.93 -16.40
N LEU A 187 2.26 6.05 -17.11
CA LEU A 187 1.55 6.37 -18.35
C LEU A 187 1.72 5.26 -19.40
N TRP A 188 2.93 4.75 -19.57
CA TRP A 188 3.22 3.67 -20.51
C TRP A 188 2.42 2.39 -20.19
N ILE A 189 2.41 1.98 -18.91
CA ILE A 189 1.61 0.82 -18.48
C ILE A 189 0.12 1.06 -18.71
N SER A 190 -0.39 2.27 -18.41
CA SER A 190 -1.78 2.66 -18.66
C SER A 190 -2.14 2.59 -20.14
N VAL A 191 -1.27 3.10 -21.01
CA VAL A 191 -1.46 3.03 -22.47
C VAL A 191 -1.52 1.58 -22.94
N ILE A 192 -0.58 0.74 -22.54
CA ILE A 192 -0.57 -0.69 -22.90
C ILE A 192 -1.88 -1.37 -22.45
N GLN A 193 -2.36 -1.10 -21.23
CA GLN A 193 -3.62 -1.67 -20.74
C GLN A 193 -4.81 -1.22 -21.59
N HIS A 194 -4.88 0.05 -21.95
CA HIS A 194 -5.97 0.58 -22.78
C HIS A 194 -5.92 0.09 -24.23
N VAL A 195 -4.73 -0.14 -24.78
CA VAL A 195 -4.57 -0.78 -26.10
C VAL A 195 -5.06 -2.22 -26.07
N ARG A 196 -4.73 -2.97 -24.99
CA ARG A 196 -5.20 -4.37 -24.82
C ARG A 196 -6.69 -4.48 -24.53
N PHE A 197 -7.27 -3.47 -23.86
CA PHE A 197 -8.67 -3.46 -23.43
C PHE A 197 -9.33 -2.11 -23.76
N PRO A 198 -9.61 -1.80 -25.05
CA PRO A 198 -10.12 -0.48 -25.47
C PRO A 198 -11.44 -0.10 -24.78
N GLN A 199 -12.30 -1.09 -24.49
CA GLN A 199 -13.56 -0.86 -23.78
C GLN A 199 -13.35 -0.29 -22.36
N SER A 200 -12.16 -0.44 -21.77
CA SER A 200 -11.85 0.07 -20.44
C SER A 200 -11.80 1.61 -20.41
N ILE A 201 -11.53 2.26 -21.55
CA ILE A 201 -11.42 3.72 -21.65
C ILE A 201 -12.71 4.41 -21.20
N PHE A 202 -13.87 3.89 -21.63
CA PHE A 202 -15.17 4.49 -21.35
C PHE A 202 -15.99 3.77 -20.29
N ARG A 203 -15.43 2.79 -19.58
CA ARG A 203 -16.08 2.19 -18.41
C ARG A 203 -16.30 3.23 -17.32
N ARG A 204 -17.47 3.22 -16.68
CA ARG A 204 -17.82 4.10 -15.55
C ARG A 204 -17.23 3.65 -14.23
N THR A 205 -16.72 2.44 -14.13
CA THR A 205 -15.97 1.95 -12.97
C THR A 205 -14.48 1.98 -13.28
N VAL A 206 -13.69 2.43 -12.33
CA VAL A 206 -12.22 2.46 -12.43
C VAL A 206 -11.70 1.35 -11.52
N SER A 207 -11.15 0.33 -12.12
CA SER A 207 -10.43 -0.74 -11.40
C SER A 207 -9.02 -0.28 -11.01
#